data_9a421c4473646106d5c5dd62d9f0b6df
#
_entry.id   9a421c4473646106d5c5dd62d9f0b6df
#
_cell.length_a   1.000
_cell.length_b   1.000
_cell.length_c   1.000
_cell.angle_alpha   90.00
_cell.angle_beta   90.00
_cell.angle_gamma   90.00
#
_symmetry.space_group_name_H-M   'P 1'
#
loop_
_entity.id
_entity.type
_entity.pdbx_description
1 polymer ?
#
loop_
_entity_poly.entity_id
_entity_poly.type
_entity_poly.pdbx_seq_one_letter_code
_entity_poly.pdbx_strand_id
1 'polypeptide(L)'
;MVRNYDIEVESLSDAERTPSRAGRVFPIVGFWGANLFVLAYIGVLAGGFIVQFGLHEFPCPLCMLQRYSMMLASLGPLYIIVRTRRGSVTMADFCLGYGVSILSAVLGAAESARHILLHIQPGDPGYGSKAFGLSTYTWAFITFTTVSYTHLTLPTIYS
;
A
#
# COMPACT_ATOMS: atom_id res chain seq x y z
N MET A 1 9.24 -54.49 2.73
CA MET A 1 8.96 -53.43 3.70
C MET A 1 9.34 -52.03 3.17
N VAL A 2 10.39 -51.87 2.39
CA VAL A 2 10.84 -50.60 1.77
C VAL A 2 9.86 -50.07 0.74
N ARG A 3 9.24 -50.91 -0.08
CA ARG A 3 8.35 -50.50 -1.21
C ARG A 3 7.03 -49.84 -0.78
N ASN A 4 6.53 -50.07 0.42
CA ASN A 4 5.35 -49.42 0.93
C ASN A 4 5.64 -47.99 1.43
N TYR A 5 6.87 -47.76 1.92
CA TYR A 5 7.32 -46.44 2.37
C TYR A 5 7.45 -45.46 1.21
N ASP A 6 7.97 -45.91 0.06
CA ASP A 6 8.14 -45.09 -1.13
C ASP A 6 6.79 -44.66 -1.72
N ILE A 7 5.76 -45.51 -1.71
CA ILE A 7 4.41 -45.19 -2.15
C ILE A 7 3.74 -44.17 -1.23
N GLU A 8 3.97 -44.28 0.06
CA GLU A 8 3.40 -43.36 1.06
C GLU A 8 4.03 -41.95 0.97
N VAL A 9 5.36 -41.88 0.75
CA VAL A 9 6.09 -40.63 0.53
C VAL A 9 5.68 -39.97 -0.79
N GLU A 10 5.48 -40.76 -1.85
CA GLU A 10 5.05 -40.25 -3.17
C GLU A 10 3.59 -39.75 -3.11
N SER A 11 2.70 -40.42 -2.39
CA SER A 11 1.32 -39.98 -2.19
C SER A 11 1.20 -38.69 -1.35
N LEU A 12 2.06 -38.53 -0.36
CA LEU A 12 2.16 -37.31 0.45
C LEU A 12 2.70 -36.14 -0.38
N SER A 13 3.69 -36.40 -1.24
CA SER A 13 4.27 -35.40 -2.16
C SER A 13 3.26 -34.93 -3.22
N ASP A 14 2.38 -35.82 -3.69
CA ASP A 14 1.34 -35.48 -4.69
C ASP A 14 0.14 -34.76 -4.05
N ALA A 15 -0.19 -35.07 -2.80
CA ALA A 15 -1.21 -34.36 -2.02
C ALA A 15 -0.81 -32.89 -1.76
N GLU A 16 0.50 -32.64 -1.59
CA GLU A 16 1.05 -31.30 -1.38
C GLU A 16 1.17 -30.49 -2.69
N ARG A 17 1.21 -31.15 -3.84
CA ARG A 17 1.32 -30.53 -5.19
C ARG A 17 0.01 -30.10 -5.81
N THR A 18 -1.15 -30.50 -5.31
CA THR A 18 -2.42 -30.00 -5.80
C THR A 18 -2.68 -28.60 -5.24
N PRO A 19 -2.46 -27.52 -6.02
CA PRO A 19 -2.79 -26.17 -5.55
C PRO A 19 -4.30 -26.13 -5.34
N SER A 20 -4.71 -26.01 -4.09
CA SER A 20 -6.13 -25.81 -3.77
C SER A 20 -6.65 -24.64 -4.58
N ARG A 21 -7.95 -24.61 -4.91
CA ARG A 21 -8.55 -23.47 -5.62
C ARG A 21 -8.24 -22.14 -4.94
N ALA A 22 -8.14 -22.13 -3.61
CA ALA A 22 -7.69 -20.99 -2.82
C ALA A 22 -6.27 -20.54 -3.18
N GLY A 23 -5.32 -21.47 -3.40
CA GLY A 23 -3.94 -21.16 -3.78
C GLY A 23 -3.78 -20.52 -5.16
N ARG A 24 -4.79 -20.60 -6.05
CA ARG A 24 -4.80 -19.94 -7.36
C ARG A 24 -5.50 -18.58 -7.36
N VAL A 25 -6.53 -18.43 -6.56
CA VAL A 25 -7.29 -17.16 -6.49
C VAL A 25 -6.47 -16.09 -5.77
N PHE A 26 -5.70 -16.50 -4.79
CA PHE A 26 -4.92 -15.62 -3.93
C PHE A 26 -3.90 -14.73 -4.66
N PRO A 27 -3.02 -15.26 -5.53
CA PRO A 27 -2.08 -14.43 -6.28
C PRO A 27 -2.78 -13.50 -7.28
N ILE A 28 -3.93 -13.91 -7.83
CA ILE A 28 -4.72 -13.07 -8.76
C ILE A 28 -5.33 -11.87 -8.01
N VAL A 29 -5.96 -12.11 -6.87
CA VAL A 29 -6.55 -11.04 -6.04
C VAL A 29 -5.47 -10.09 -5.52
N GLY A 30 -4.34 -10.61 -5.06
CA GLY A 30 -3.20 -9.81 -4.63
C GLY A 30 -2.63 -8.93 -5.74
N PHE A 31 -2.46 -9.49 -6.93
CA PHE A 31 -1.97 -8.76 -8.09
C PHE A 31 -2.92 -7.64 -8.53
N TRP A 32 -4.22 -7.91 -8.62
CA TRP A 32 -5.23 -6.91 -8.96
C TRP A 32 -5.37 -5.85 -7.86
N GLY A 33 -5.31 -6.25 -6.59
CA GLY A 33 -5.30 -5.34 -5.45
C GLY A 33 -4.11 -4.38 -5.49
N ALA A 34 -2.90 -4.88 -5.76
CA ALA A 34 -1.71 -4.04 -5.91
C ALA A 34 -1.81 -3.05 -7.09
N ASN A 35 -2.32 -3.50 -8.24
CA ASN A 35 -2.55 -2.61 -9.39
C ASN A 35 -3.58 -1.52 -9.07
N LEU A 36 -4.71 -1.88 -8.44
CA LEU A 36 -5.75 -0.93 -8.05
C LEU A 36 -5.20 0.10 -7.05
N PHE A 37 -4.41 -0.35 -6.07
CA PHE A 37 -3.75 0.52 -5.11
C PHE A 37 -2.84 1.55 -5.78
N VAL A 38 -1.95 1.11 -6.69
CA VAL A 38 -1.06 2.01 -7.43
C VAL A 38 -1.85 3.00 -8.28
N LEU A 39 -2.90 2.55 -8.98
CA LEU A 39 -3.77 3.41 -9.77
C LEU A 39 -4.51 4.44 -8.92
N ALA A 40 -5.02 4.05 -7.75
CA ALA A 40 -5.67 4.97 -6.82
C ALA A 40 -4.71 6.07 -6.35
N TYR A 41 -3.47 5.70 -5.99
CA TYR A 41 -2.46 6.68 -5.59
C TYR A 41 -2.05 7.63 -6.72
N ILE A 42 -1.89 7.12 -7.93
CA ILE A 42 -1.64 7.96 -9.13
C ILE A 42 -2.81 8.93 -9.32
N GLY A 43 -4.05 8.46 -9.18
CA GLY A 43 -5.26 9.30 -9.29
C GLY A 43 -5.30 10.41 -8.24
N VAL A 44 -5.00 10.10 -6.98
CA VAL A 44 -4.93 11.10 -5.89
C VAL A 44 -3.83 12.13 -6.13
N LEU A 45 -2.64 11.69 -6.56
CA LEU A 45 -1.53 12.59 -6.89
C LEU A 45 -1.86 13.49 -8.07
N ALA A 46 -2.40 12.92 -9.15
CA ALA A 46 -2.82 13.69 -10.33
C ALA A 46 -3.90 14.71 -9.96
N GLY A 47 -4.91 14.31 -9.19
CA GLY A 47 -5.94 15.20 -8.66
C GLY A 47 -5.37 16.36 -7.84
N GLY A 48 -4.41 16.06 -6.95
CA GLY A 48 -3.70 17.08 -6.17
C GLY A 48 -2.91 18.08 -7.03
N PHE A 49 -2.28 17.62 -8.11
CA PHE A 49 -1.61 18.51 -9.06
C PHE A 49 -2.58 19.32 -9.89
N ILE A 50 -3.69 18.74 -10.34
CA ILE A 50 -4.73 19.46 -11.11
C ILE A 50 -5.29 20.62 -10.27
N VAL A 51 -5.62 20.36 -8.99
CA VAL A 51 -6.11 21.40 -8.07
C VAL A 51 -5.04 22.49 -7.88
N GLN A 52 -3.80 22.11 -7.66
CA GLN A 52 -2.70 23.04 -7.45
C GLN A 52 -2.48 23.98 -8.65
N PHE A 53 -2.38 23.41 -9.85
CA PHE A 53 -2.16 24.22 -11.06
C PHE A 53 -3.43 24.92 -11.55
N GLY A 54 -4.61 24.32 -11.35
CA GLY A 54 -5.89 24.90 -11.76
C GLY A 54 -6.34 26.05 -10.87
N LEU A 55 -6.10 25.97 -9.56
CA LEU A 55 -6.48 27.02 -8.60
C LEU A 55 -5.32 27.97 -8.25
N HIS A 56 -4.13 27.76 -8.82
CA HIS A 56 -2.90 28.56 -8.53
C HIS A 56 -2.57 28.61 -7.03
N GLU A 57 -2.90 27.57 -6.28
CA GLU A 57 -2.57 27.47 -4.86
C GLU A 57 -1.12 27.03 -4.69
N PHE A 58 -0.34 27.79 -3.92
CA PHE A 58 1.02 27.37 -3.56
C PHE A 58 0.96 26.18 -2.57
N PRO A 59 1.62 25.05 -2.86
CA PRO A 59 1.59 23.91 -1.97
C PRO A 59 2.35 24.21 -0.67
N CYS A 60 1.75 23.87 0.46
CA CYS A 60 2.41 23.86 1.74
C CYS A 60 3.58 22.87 1.74
N PRO A 61 4.72 23.15 2.39
CA PRO A 61 5.84 22.20 2.49
C PRO A 61 5.43 20.82 3.03
N LEU A 62 4.52 20.76 4.01
CA LEU A 62 4.00 19.50 4.54
C LEU A 62 3.15 18.73 3.51
N CYS A 63 2.37 19.45 2.68
CA CYS A 63 1.62 18.82 1.60
C CYS A 63 2.55 18.20 0.54
N MET A 64 3.71 18.79 0.31
CA MET A 64 4.71 18.22 -0.59
C MET A 64 5.35 16.97 0.00
N LEU A 65 5.68 16.96 1.30
CA LEU A 65 6.19 15.77 1.98
C LEU A 65 5.19 14.63 1.96
N GLN A 66 3.91 14.89 2.21
CA GLN A 66 2.84 13.88 2.10
C GLN A 66 2.77 13.27 0.70
N ARG A 67 2.93 14.08 -0.37
CA ARG A 67 2.98 13.57 -1.76
C ARG A 67 4.19 12.67 -1.99
N TYR A 68 5.37 13.04 -1.46
CA TYR A 68 6.56 12.18 -1.54
C TYR A 68 6.35 10.86 -0.80
N SER A 69 5.75 10.88 0.38
CA SER A 69 5.41 9.67 1.13
C SER A 69 4.41 8.79 0.37
N MET A 70 3.43 9.38 -0.34
CA MET A 70 2.54 8.64 -1.24
C MET A 70 3.28 7.99 -2.41
N MET A 71 4.19 8.72 -3.06
CA MET A 71 5.00 8.17 -4.16
C MET A 71 5.84 6.99 -3.66
N LEU A 72 6.52 7.13 -2.54
CA LEU A 72 7.35 6.07 -1.94
C LEU A 72 6.50 4.85 -1.53
N ALA A 73 5.31 5.06 -0.95
CA ALA A 73 4.41 3.97 -0.58
C ALA A 73 3.92 3.17 -1.80
N SER A 74 3.76 3.81 -2.96
CA SER A 74 3.37 3.14 -4.20
C SER A 74 4.51 2.36 -4.88
N LEU A 75 5.77 2.69 -4.60
CA LEU A 75 6.93 1.99 -5.18
C LEU A 75 7.04 0.55 -4.69
N GLY A 76 6.63 0.25 -3.46
CA GLY A 76 6.66 -1.10 -2.92
C GLY A 76 5.79 -2.10 -3.71
N PRO A 77 4.47 -1.88 -3.84
CA PRO A 77 3.61 -2.71 -4.68
C PRO A 77 4.03 -2.72 -6.15
N LEU A 78 4.48 -1.58 -6.70
CA LEU A 78 4.98 -1.50 -8.06
C LEU A 78 6.20 -2.42 -8.27
N TYR A 79 7.14 -2.43 -7.32
CA TYR A 79 8.29 -3.33 -7.34
C TYR A 79 7.84 -4.80 -7.36
N ILE A 80 6.90 -5.20 -6.51
CA ILE A 80 6.35 -6.56 -6.46
C ILE A 80 5.69 -6.92 -7.80
N ILE A 81 4.89 -6.01 -8.38
CA ILE A 81 4.23 -6.22 -9.69
C ILE A 81 5.27 -6.48 -10.79
N VAL A 82 6.33 -5.67 -10.85
CA VAL A 82 7.40 -5.82 -11.86
C VAL A 82 8.13 -7.14 -11.69
N ARG A 83 8.47 -7.53 -10.45
CA ARG A 83 9.13 -8.81 -10.15
C ARG A 83 8.24 -10.00 -10.50
N THR A 84 6.95 -9.93 -10.18
CA THR A 84 5.96 -10.96 -10.53
C THR A 84 5.88 -11.16 -12.06
N ARG A 85 5.83 -10.06 -12.82
CA ARG A 85 5.80 -10.14 -14.28
C ARG A 85 7.08 -10.74 -14.91
N ARG A 86 8.22 -10.60 -14.23
CA ARG A 86 9.49 -11.19 -14.65
C ARG A 86 9.65 -12.66 -14.26
N GLY A 87 8.68 -13.23 -13.54
CA GLY A 87 8.67 -14.64 -13.14
C GLY A 87 9.66 -15.03 -12.03
N SER A 88 10.27 -14.06 -11.34
CA SER A 88 11.28 -14.28 -10.31
C SER A 88 10.96 -13.52 -9.02
N VAL A 89 9.87 -13.88 -8.35
CA VAL A 89 9.52 -13.29 -7.05
C VAL A 89 10.03 -14.18 -5.93
N THR A 90 10.79 -13.60 -5.02
CA THR A 90 11.29 -14.26 -3.81
C THR A 90 10.58 -13.70 -2.57
N MET A 91 10.67 -14.42 -1.45
CA MET A 91 10.15 -13.93 -0.16
C MET A 91 10.81 -12.60 0.24
N ALA A 92 12.10 -12.44 -0.08
CA ALA A 92 12.84 -11.21 0.17
C ALA A 92 12.25 -10.02 -0.62
N ASP A 93 11.79 -10.24 -1.85
CA ASP A 93 11.15 -9.19 -2.68
C ASP A 93 9.83 -8.72 -2.04
N PHE A 94 9.03 -9.65 -1.49
CA PHE A 94 7.82 -9.29 -0.76
C PHE A 94 8.14 -8.49 0.50
N CYS A 95 9.08 -8.95 1.33
CA CYS A 95 9.49 -8.24 2.54
C CYS A 95 10.01 -6.83 2.22
N LEU A 96 10.80 -6.68 1.16
CA LEU A 96 11.31 -5.37 0.74
C LEU A 96 10.16 -4.45 0.26
N GLY A 97 9.29 -4.95 -0.61
CA GLY A 97 8.19 -4.15 -1.16
C GLY A 97 7.19 -3.71 -0.08
N TYR A 98 6.75 -4.64 0.76
CA TYR A 98 5.86 -4.29 1.88
C TYR A 98 6.56 -3.42 2.92
N GLY A 99 7.83 -3.67 3.23
CA GLY A 99 8.61 -2.88 4.16
C GLY A 99 8.73 -1.41 3.74
N VAL A 100 9.04 -1.16 2.47
CA VAL A 100 9.08 0.20 1.91
C VAL A 100 7.71 0.87 1.99
N SER A 101 6.64 0.16 1.63
CA SER A 101 5.28 0.72 1.69
C SER A 101 4.85 1.08 3.11
N ILE A 102 5.09 0.19 4.08
CA ILE A 102 4.72 0.41 5.49
C ILE A 102 5.51 1.59 6.06
N LEU A 103 6.83 1.61 5.86
CA LEU A 103 7.68 2.69 6.37
C LEU A 103 7.24 4.04 5.80
N SER A 104 6.99 4.12 4.50
CA SER A 104 6.51 5.33 3.83
C SER A 104 5.13 5.76 4.31
N ALA A 105 4.22 4.81 4.54
CA ALA A 105 2.88 5.09 5.05
C ALA A 105 2.91 5.60 6.50
N VAL A 106 3.77 5.05 7.35
CA VAL A 106 3.98 5.53 8.74
C VAL A 106 4.55 6.95 8.75
N LEU A 107 5.54 7.24 7.90
CA LEU A 107 6.09 8.58 7.75
C LEU A 107 5.00 9.57 7.28
N GLY A 108 4.24 9.22 6.25
CA GLY A 108 3.15 10.04 5.74
C GLY A 108 2.02 10.26 6.76
N ALA A 109 1.72 9.26 7.60
CA ALA A 109 0.79 9.41 8.71
C ALA A 109 1.31 10.39 9.78
N ALA A 110 2.60 10.32 10.13
CA ALA A 110 3.22 11.24 11.08
C ALA A 110 3.23 12.69 10.55
N GLU A 111 3.55 12.89 9.28
CA GLU A 111 3.51 14.20 8.61
C GLU A 111 2.07 14.77 8.59
N SER A 112 1.09 13.93 8.29
CA SER A 112 -0.33 14.31 8.27
C SER A 112 -0.85 14.64 9.69
N ALA A 113 -0.48 13.84 10.68
CA ALA A 113 -0.80 14.11 12.09
C ALA A 113 -0.22 15.45 12.54
N ARG A 114 1.04 15.72 12.22
CA ARG A 114 1.67 17.02 12.51
C ARG A 114 0.90 18.17 11.84
N HIS A 115 0.46 17.99 10.60
CA HIS A 115 -0.31 19.01 9.89
C HIS A 115 -1.65 19.29 10.57
N ILE A 116 -2.37 18.24 11.02
CA ILE A 116 -3.62 18.37 11.79
C ILE A 116 -3.36 19.15 13.09
N LEU A 117 -2.31 18.79 13.84
CA LEU A 117 -1.98 19.42 15.10
C LEU A 117 -1.63 20.91 14.98
N LEU A 118 -1.03 21.32 13.85
CA LEU A 118 -0.72 22.72 13.59
C LEU A 118 -1.97 23.58 13.34
N HIS A 119 -3.06 22.97 12.87
CA HIS A 119 -4.30 23.66 12.51
C HIS A 119 -5.50 23.25 13.37
N ILE A 120 -5.27 22.72 14.58
CA ILE A 120 -6.34 22.29 15.50
C ILE A 120 -6.93 23.45 16.34
N GLN A 121 -6.33 24.64 16.29
CA GLN A 121 -6.78 25.76 17.12
C GLN A 121 -8.15 26.28 16.66
N PRO A 122 -9.04 26.65 17.61
CA PRO A 122 -10.33 27.22 17.29
C PRO A 122 -10.16 28.55 16.53
N GLY A 123 -10.78 28.65 15.35
CA GLY A 123 -10.71 29.84 14.49
C GLY A 123 -9.64 29.79 13.40
N ASP A 124 -8.80 28.75 13.36
CA ASP A 124 -7.87 28.53 12.24
C ASP A 124 -8.67 28.03 11.00
N PRO A 125 -8.64 28.71 9.87
CA PRO A 125 -9.34 28.30 8.64
C PRO A 125 -8.75 27.00 8.05
N GLY A 126 -7.59 26.55 8.53
CA GLY A 126 -6.82 25.44 7.94
C GLY A 126 -6.15 25.84 6.63
N TYR A 127 -5.38 24.92 6.07
CA TYR A 127 -4.69 25.13 4.79
C TYR A 127 -5.33 24.29 3.67
N GLY A 128 -5.55 24.93 2.52
CA GLY A 128 -6.07 24.29 1.31
C GLY A 128 -7.59 24.08 1.29
N SER A 129 -8.08 23.55 0.18
CA SER A 129 -9.49 23.29 -0.04
C SER A 129 -10.00 22.13 0.80
N LYS A 130 -11.24 22.26 1.32
CA LYS A 130 -11.92 21.18 2.04
C LYS A 130 -12.64 20.27 1.03
N ALA A 131 -12.36 18.96 1.11
CA ALA A 131 -13.06 17.95 0.34
C ALA A 131 -14.02 17.18 1.24
N PHE A 132 -15.31 17.16 0.90
CA PHE A 132 -16.37 16.50 1.71
C PHE A 132 -16.41 16.96 3.18
N GLY A 133 -16.13 18.22 3.45
CA GLY A 133 -16.14 18.79 4.80
C GLY A 133 -14.89 18.56 5.64
N LEU A 134 -13.95 17.76 5.16
CA LEU A 134 -12.66 17.48 5.80
C LEU A 134 -11.52 18.12 5.01
N SER A 135 -10.50 18.56 5.71
CA SER A 135 -9.27 19.10 5.11
C SER A 135 -8.49 18.00 4.40
N THR A 136 -7.79 18.34 3.34
CA THR A 136 -7.03 17.38 2.50
C THR A 136 -5.98 16.60 3.31
N TYR A 137 -5.36 17.24 4.31
CA TYR A 137 -4.39 16.58 5.20
C TYR A 137 -5.03 15.57 6.16
N THR A 138 -6.32 15.74 6.52
CA THR A 138 -7.07 14.73 7.30
C THR A 138 -7.36 13.50 6.43
N TRP A 139 -7.73 13.67 5.18
CA TRP A 139 -7.87 12.57 4.22
C TRP A 139 -6.55 11.82 4.01
N ALA A 140 -5.44 12.55 3.91
CA ALA A 140 -4.11 11.93 3.82
C ALA A 140 -3.81 11.08 5.07
N PHE A 141 -4.10 11.57 6.28
CA PHE A 141 -3.92 10.83 7.52
C PHE A 141 -4.73 9.53 7.54
N ILE A 142 -6.02 9.58 7.18
CA ILE A 142 -6.89 8.41 7.10
C ILE A 142 -6.33 7.39 6.09
N THR A 143 -5.92 7.87 4.92
CA THR A 143 -5.36 7.01 3.86
C THR A 143 -4.08 6.32 4.33
N PHE A 144 -3.11 7.04 4.87
CA PHE A 144 -1.85 6.44 5.34
C PHE A 144 -2.06 5.47 6.50
N THR A 145 -2.95 5.78 7.43
CA THR A 145 -3.28 4.88 8.54
C THR A 145 -3.94 3.60 8.02
N THR A 146 -4.87 3.71 7.08
CA THR A 146 -5.53 2.56 6.45
C THR A 146 -4.51 1.70 5.69
N VAL A 147 -3.60 2.30 4.94
CA VAL A 147 -2.54 1.58 4.22
C VAL A 147 -1.60 0.87 5.20
N SER A 148 -1.16 1.55 6.26
CA SER A 148 -0.32 0.92 7.28
C SER A 148 -1.02 -0.27 7.91
N TYR A 149 -2.29 -0.13 8.29
CA TYR A 149 -3.09 -1.20 8.89
C TYR A 149 -3.24 -2.39 7.92
N THR A 150 -3.63 -2.16 6.68
CA THR A 150 -3.84 -3.23 5.70
C THR A 150 -2.55 -3.98 5.37
N HIS A 151 -1.43 -3.27 5.22
CA HIS A 151 -0.14 -3.90 4.91
C HIS A 151 0.48 -4.64 6.10
N LEU A 152 0.14 -4.26 7.33
CA LEU A 152 0.56 -4.97 8.54
C LEU A 152 -0.30 -6.23 8.78
N THR A 153 -1.60 -6.17 8.50
CA THR A 153 -2.52 -7.28 8.79
C THR A 153 -2.50 -8.38 7.72
N LEU A 154 -2.28 -8.02 6.45
CA LEU A 154 -2.24 -9.01 5.36
C LEU A 154 -1.21 -10.13 5.58
N PRO A 155 0.06 -9.89 5.92
CA PRO A 155 1.01 -10.96 6.14
C PRO A 155 0.73 -11.79 7.40
N THR A 156 0.07 -11.24 8.42
CA THR A 156 -0.24 -11.96 9.67
C THR A 156 -1.44 -12.91 9.55
N ILE A 157 -2.34 -12.69 8.60
CA ILE A 157 -3.49 -13.58 8.37
C ILE A 157 -3.07 -14.85 7.62
N TYR A 158 -1.91 -14.84 6.95
CA TYR A 158 -1.44 -15.91 6.07
C TYR A 158 -0.19 -16.66 6.58
N SER A 159 0.28 -16.35 7.78
CA SER A 159 1.27 -17.14 8.50
C SER A 159 0.61 -18.17 9.41
#